data_70d899973900c6fdb32745f6c410cdfd
#
_entry.id   70d899973900c6fdb32745f6c410cdfd
#
_cell.length_a   1.000
_cell.length_b   1.000
_cell.length_c   1.000
_cell.angle_alpha   90.00
_cell.angle_beta   90.00
_cell.angle_gamma   90.00
#
_symmetry.space_group_name_H-M   'P 1'
#
loop_
_entity.id
_entity.type
_entity.pdbx_description
1 polymer ?
#
loop_
_entity_poly.entity_id
_entity_poly.type
_entity_poly.pdbx_seq_one_letter_code
_entity_poly.pdbx_strand_id
1 'polypeptide(L)'
;GKISSLLELGAAFNAELTGEENIYQHGQVMGLTQEEIEATKQDIIDFADIGDHLYQPVKTYSSGMFARLAFACAINVDPDILIVDEVLSVGDVQFKKKSYNKMKELISDDKRTVIIVSHSIPTLKELCDEVLWLHEGEIKMLGTAEEVLPEYEEFMK
;
A
#
# COMPACT_ATOMS: atom_id res chain seq x y z
N GLY A 1 -6.20 7.50 -15.28
CA GLY A 1 -6.13 6.32 -14.42
C GLY A 1 -6.01 6.68 -12.96
N LYS A 2 -6.29 5.73 -12.08
CA LYS A 2 -6.21 5.93 -10.63
C LYS A 2 -4.82 5.49 -10.14
N ILE A 3 -4.17 6.35 -9.36
CA ILE A 3 -2.88 6.07 -8.76
C ILE A 3 -3.07 6.02 -7.24
N SER A 4 -2.64 4.94 -6.61
CA SER A 4 -2.61 4.82 -5.15
C SER A 4 -1.17 4.67 -4.69
N SER A 5 -0.79 5.43 -3.68
CA SER A 5 0.57 5.40 -3.12
C SER A 5 0.51 5.04 -1.64
N LEU A 6 1.26 4.02 -1.26
CA LEU A 6 1.46 3.66 0.15
C LEU A 6 2.59 4.46 0.79
N LEU A 7 3.26 5.34 0.02
CA LEU A 7 4.29 6.25 0.54
C LEU A 7 3.69 7.30 1.48
N GLU A 8 2.45 7.68 1.24
CA GLU A 8 1.75 8.75 1.96
C GLU A 8 0.48 8.23 2.63
N LEU A 9 0.60 7.18 3.42
CA LEU A 9 -0.55 6.61 4.12
C LEU A 9 -1.25 7.64 5.00
N GLY A 10 -2.54 7.82 4.75
CA GLY A 10 -3.36 8.72 5.55
C GLY A 10 -3.16 10.21 5.27
N ALA A 11 -2.43 10.58 4.21
CA ALA A 11 -2.19 11.99 3.87
C ALA A 11 -3.49 12.78 3.64
N ALA A 12 -4.53 12.12 3.13
CA ALA A 12 -5.84 12.74 2.88
C ALA A 12 -6.78 12.63 4.09
N PHE A 13 -6.34 12.06 5.20
CA PHE A 13 -7.17 11.90 6.37
C PHE A 13 -7.30 13.19 7.16
N ASN A 14 -8.51 13.46 7.64
CA ASN A 14 -8.78 14.55 8.56
C ASN A 14 -8.91 13.97 9.97
N ALA A 15 -8.00 14.37 10.86
CA ALA A 15 -7.91 13.87 12.23
C ALA A 15 -9.18 14.14 13.06
N GLU A 16 -9.93 15.17 12.73
CA GLU A 16 -11.17 15.54 13.43
C GLU A 16 -12.36 14.67 13.04
N LEU A 17 -12.31 14.01 11.89
CA LEU A 17 -13.36 13.13 11.41
C LEU A 17 -13.15 11.69 11.92
N THR A 18 -14.23 10.92 11.95
CA THR A 18 -14.19 9.50 12.30
C THR A 18 -13.49 8.69 11.22
N GLY A 19 -13.15 7.45 11.52
CA GLY A 19 -12.61 6.53 10.52
C GLY A 19 -13.58 6.31 9.36
N GLU A 20 -14.86 6.15 9.66
CA GLU A 20 -15.90 6.00 8.65
C GLU A 20 -15.98 7.20 7.72
N GLU A 21 -15.99 8.40 8.28
CA GLU A 21 -16.01 9.64 7.51
C GLU A 21 -14.76 9.79 6.64
N ASN A 22 -13.61 9.35 7.14
CA ASN A 22 -12.36 9.37 6.39
C ASN A 22 -12.35 8.39 5.22
N ILE A 23 -13.06 7.27 5.34
CA ILE A 23 -13.23 6.33 4.22
C ILE A 23 -13.91 7.06 3.04
N TYR A 24 -14.98 7.79 3.32
CA TYR A 24 -15.68 8.56 2.29
C TYR A 24 -14.81 9.66 1.70
N GLN A 25 -14.13 10.41 2.56
CA GLN A 25 -13.25 11.50 2.12
C GLN A 25 -12.11 10.98 1.24
N HIS A 26 -11.48 9.88 1.65
CA HIS A 26 -10.41 9.25 0.87
C HIS A 26 -10.93 8.81 -0.51
N GLY A 27 -12.08 8.18 -0.56
CA GLY A 27 -12.70 7.78 -1.81
C GLY A 27 -12.97 8.96 -2.74
N GLN A 28 -13.46 10.06 -2.20
CA GLN A 28 -13.71 11.27 -2.97
C GLN A 28 -12.41 11.86 -3.54
N VAL A 29 -11.35 11.90 -2.72
CA VAL A 29 -10.03 12.39 -3.16
C VAL A 29 -9.48 11.51 -4.29
N MET A 30 -9.74 10.21 -4.23
CA MET A 30 -9.32 9.26 -5.28
C MET A 30 -10.21 9.29 -6.52
N GLY A 31 -11.24 10.13 -6.54
CA GLY A 31 -12.13 10.28 -7.67
C GLY A 31 -13.21 9.22 -7.78
N LEU A 32 -13.49 8.48 -6.71
CA LEU A 32 -14.56 7.49 -6.68
C LEU A 32 -15.94 8.15 -6.57
N THR A 33 -16.92 7.55 -7.22
CA THR A 33 -18.33 7.94 -7.05
C THR A 33 -18.84 7.48 -5.69
N GLN A 34 -19.96 8.05 -5.25
CA GLN A 34 -20.61 7.63 -4.01
C GLN A 34 -20.93 6.12 -4.03
N GLU A 35 -21.39 5.61 -5.16
CA GLU A 35 -21.70 4.18 -5.32
C GLU A 35 -20.45 3.30 -5.21
N GLU A 36 -19.34 3.73 -5.81
CA GLU A 36 -18.07 3.03 -5.73
C GLU A 36 -17.55 2.99 -4.29
N ILE A 37 -17.66 4.11 -3.56
CA ILE A 37 -17.25 4.18 -2.15
C ILE A 37 -18.09 3.21 -1.31
N GLU A 38 -19.41 3.23 -1.49
CA GLU A 38 -20.31 2.32 -0.75
C GLU A 38 -20.00 0.86 -1.05
N ALA A 39 -19.65 0.53 -2.29
CA ALA A 39 -19.32 -0.83 -2.69
C ALA A 39 -18.03 -1.35 -2.04
N THR A 40 -17.05 -0.48 -1.79
CA THR A 40 -15.76 -0.85 -1.21
C THR A 40 -15.69 -0.68 0.31
N LYS A 41 -16.61 0.08 0.89
CA LYS A 41 -16.60 0.44 2.31
C LYS A 41 -16.49 -0.76 3.24
N GLN A 42 -17.29 -1.79 3.02
CA GLN A 42 -17.30 -2.96 3.89
C GLN A 42 -15.98 -3.72 3.82
N ASP A 43 -15.40 -3.83 2.63
CA ASP A 43 -14.08 -4.46 2.45
C ASP A 43 -12.99 -3.72 3.22
N ILE A 44 -13.04 -2.39 3.20
CA ILE A 44 -12.11 -1.55 3.96
C ILE A 44 -12.27 -1.78 5.46
N ILE A 45 -13.50 -1.78 5.95
CA ILE A 45 -13.81 -1.99 7.36
C ILE A 45 -13.32 -3.37 7.83
N ASP A 46 -13.62 -4.40 7.07
CA ASP A 46 -13.23 -5.77 7.40
C ASP A 46 -11.72 -5.94 7.38
N PHE A 47 -11.05 -5.32 6.42
CA PHE A 47 -9.60 -5.39 6.30
C PHE A 47 -8.90 -4.66 7.43
N ALA A 48 -9.35 -3.45 7.77
CA ALA A 48 -8.75 -2.64 8.85
C ALA A 48 -8.92 -3.28 10.22
N ASP A 49 -10.05 -3.92 10.46
CA ASP A 49 -10.36 -4.66 11.68
C ASP A 49 -10.05 -3.87 12.96
N ILE A 50 -10.63 -2.68 13.07
CA ILE A 50 -10.46 -1.79 14.23
C ILE A 50 -11.71 -1.68 15.09
N GLY A 51 -12.73 -2.49 14.81
CA GLY A 51 -13.97 -2.55 15.58
C GLY A 51 -14.69 -1.20 15.67
N ASP A 52 -15.22 -0.91 16.85
CA ASP A 52 -16.00 0.32 17.09
C ASP A 52 -15.17 1.60 17.05
N HIS A 53 -13.84 1.50 17.04
CA HIS A 53 -12.97 2.67 16.86
C HIS A 53 -13.21 3.35 15.51
N LEU A 54 -13.80 2.63 14.56
CA LEU A 54 -14.21 3.19 13.28
C LEU A 54 -15.09 4.43 13.43
N TYR A 55 -15.90 4.48 14.48
CA TYR A 55 -16.84 5.58 14.75
C TYR A 55 -16.27 6.65 15.67
N GLN A 56 -15.00 6.55 16.03
CA GLN A 56 -14.29 7.54 16.83
C GLN A 56 -13.43 8.43 15.94
N PRO A 57 -13.15 9.68 16.37
CA PRO A 57 -12.25 10.56 15.61
C PRO A 57 -10.86 9.94 15.43
N VAL A 58 -10.31 10.06 14.24
CA VAL A 58 -9.02 9.47 13.90
C VAL A 58 -7.89 9.98 14.80
N LYS A 59 -7.99 11.20 15.31
CA LYS A 59 -7.02 11.75 16.26
C LYS A 59 -6.88 10.92 17.55
N THR A 60 -7.87 10.08 17.86
CA THR A 60 -7.84 9.20 19.06
C THR A 60 -7.19 7.84 18.77
N TYR A 61 -6.81 7.57 17.53
CA TYR A 61 -6.27 6.27 17.14
C TYR A 61 -4.82 6.11 17.59
N SER A 62 -4.44 4.87 17.91
CA SER A 62 -3.04 4.51 18.02
C SER A 62 -2.39 4.58 16.63
N SER A 63 -1.06 4.64 16.57
CA SER A 63 -0.35 4.64 15.29
C SER A 63 -0.66 3.38 14.47
N GLY A 64 -0.79 2.23 15.14
CA GLY A 64 -1.16 0.97 14.49
C GLY A 64 -2.56 0.99 13.89
N MET A 65 -3.55 1.51 14.62
CA MET A 65 -4.92 1.64 14.14
C MET A 65 -5.00 2.59 12.94
N PHE A 66 -4.33 3.72 13.02
CA PHE A 66 -4.26 4.69 11.93
C PHE A 66 -3.68 4.04 10.67
N ALA A 67 -2.56 3.34 10.82
CA ALA A 67 -1.89 2.67 9.70
C ALA A 67 -2.78 1.57 9.08
N ARG A 68 -3.49 0.80 9.90
CA ARG A 68 -4.41 -0.23 9.42
C ARG A 68 -5.51 0.35 8.55
N LEU A 69 -6.15 1.41 9.03
CA LEU A 69 -7.22 2.04 8.26
C LEU A 69 -6.70 2.71 6.99
N ALA A 70 -5.60 3.44 7.09
CA ALA A 70 -4.98 4.11 5.94
C ALA A 70 -4.55 3.11 4.87
N PHE A 71 -3.94 2.01 5.27
CA PHE A 71 -3.54 0.93 4.35
C PHE A 71 -4.77 0.29 3.71
N ALA A 72 -5.80 -0.02 4.50
CA ALA A 72 -7.03 -0.61 4.00
C ALA A 72 -7.70 0.27 2.93
N CYS A 73 -7.74 1.58 3.17
CA CYS A 73 -8.25 2.54 2.18
C CYS A 73 -7.43 2.52 0.90
N ALA A 74 -6.11 2.56 1.01
CA ALA A 74 -5.22 2.65 -0.14
C ALA A 74 -5.32 1.43 -1.07
N ILE A 75 -5.43 0.22 -0.51
CA ILE A 75 -5.43 -1.00 -1.32
C ILE A 75 -6.80 -1.41 -1.86
N ASN A 76 -7.88 -0.87 -1.29
CA ASN A 76 -9.24 -1.25 -1.70
C ASN A 76 -9.88 -0.30 -2.71
N VAL A 77 -9.15 0.67 -3.23
CA VAL A 77 -9.65 1.59 -4.26
C VAL A 77 -9.48 1.07 -5.69
N ASP A 78 -8.93 -0.12 -5.86
CA ASP A 78 -8.64 -0.74 -7.16
C ASP A 78 -7.84 0.19 -8.08
N PRO A 79 -6.60 0.54 -7.72
CA PRO A 79 -5.80 1.47 -8.50
C PRO A 79 -5.28 0.84 -9.79
N ASP A 80 -5.08 1.66 -10.82
CA ASP A 80 -4.40 1.24 -12.05
C ASP A 80 -2.88 1.17 -11.84
N ILE A 81 -2.37 2.09 -11.03
CA ILE A 81 -0.96 2.15 -10.63
C ILE A 81 -0.88 2.16 -9.11
N LEU A 82 -0.17 1.21 -8.55
CA LEU A 82 0.05 1.11 -7.12
C LEU A 82 1.54 1.32 -6.81
N ILE A 83 1.84 2.28 -5.96
CA ILE A 83 3.21 2.57 -5.52
C ILE A 83 3.36 2.11 -4.09
N VAL A 84 4.32 1.23 -3.85
CA VAL A 84 4.55 0.59 -2.55
C VAL A 84 5.97 0.90 -2.09
N ASP A 85 6.10 1.35 -0.85
CA ASP A 85 7.40 1.48 -0.17
C ASP A 85 7.53 0.39 0.89
N GLU A 86 8.69 0.30 1.53
CA GLU A 86 8.99 -0.62 2.62
C GLU A 86 8.03 -0.51 3.82
N VAL A 87 7.14 0.47 3.81
CA VAL A 87 6.09 0.69 4.82
C VAL A 87 5.12 -0.49 4.95
N LEU A 88 5.30 -1.57 4.18
CA LEU A 88 4.57 -2.83 4.35
C LEU A 88 4.80 -3.51 5.71
N SER A 89 5.70 -2.97 6.51
CA SER A 89 5.99 -3.49 7.86
C SER A 89 5.17 -2.81 8.96
N VAL A 90 4.05 -2.19 8.63
CA VAL A 90 3.18 -1.51 9.59
C VAL A 90 2.22 -2.50 10.25
N GLY A 91 2.02 -2.35 11.56
CA GLY A 91 1.08 -3.16 12.31
C GLY A 91 1.71 -4.40 12.96
N ASP A 92 0.87 -5.22 13.57
CA ASP A 92 1.30 -6.47 14.19
C ASP A 92 1.57 -7.57 13.14
N VAL A 93 2.05 -8.72 13.61
CA VAL A 93 2.42 -9.85 12.75
C VAL A 93 1.25 -10.32 11.87
N GLN A 94 0.04 -10.36 12.43
CA GLN A 94 -1.14 -10.80 11.69
C GLN A 94 -1.50 -9.81 10.59
N PHE A 95 -1.44 -8.52 10.88
CA PHE A 95 -1.75 -7.48 9.91
C PHE A 95 -0.67 -7.42 8.81
N LYS A 96 0.58 -7.58 9.15
CA LYS A 96 1.68 -7.66 8.16
C LYS A 96 1.45 -8.79 7.18
N LYS A 97 1.07 -9.97 7.69
CA LYS A 97 0.77 -11.13 6.85
C LYS A 97 -0.44 -10.89 5.95
N LYS A 98 -1.50 -10.34 6.51
CA LYS A 98 -2.72 -9.98 5.78
C LYS A 98 -2.44 -8.97 4.67
N SER A 99 -1.65 -7.94 4.98
CA SER A 99 -1.23 -6.90 4.03
C SER A 99 -0.37 -7.47 2.92
N TYR A 100 0.58 -8.31 3.25
CA TYR A 100 1.46 -8.95 2.28
C TYR A 100 0.68 -9.85 1.31
N ASN A 101 -0.25 -10.65 1.84
CA ASN A 101 -1.10 -11.50 1.00
C ASN A 101 -1.98 -10.68 0.06
N LYS A 102 -2.52 -9.56 0.55
CA LYS A 102 -3.32 -8.65 -0.29
C LYS A 102 -2.47 -8.02 -1.39
N MET A 103 -1.25 -7.65 -1.07
CA MET A 103 -0.30 -7.11 -2.05
C MET A 103 0.00 -8.13 -3.15
N LYS A 104 0.24 -9.39 -2.78
CA LYS A 104 0.49 -10.46 -3.75
C LYS A 104 -0.72 -10.66 -4.68
N GLU A 105 -1.91 -10.60 -4.12
CA GLU A 105 -3.16 -10.69 -4.90
C GLU A 105 -3.27 -9.55 -5.90
N LEU A 106 -2.98 -8.31 -5.47
CA LEU A 106 -3.02 -7.13 -6.34
C LEU A 106 -1.95 -7.19 -7.44
N ILE A 107 -0.76 -7.67 -7.11
CA ILE A 107 0.36 -7.78 -8.05
C ILE A 107 0.08 -8.84 -9.12
N SER A 108 -0.65 -9.90 -8.77
CA SER A 108 -0.97 -10.98 -9.71
C SER A 108 -1.99 -10.58 -10.77
N ASP A 109 -2.64 -9.43 -10.62
CA ASP A 109 -3.59 -8.91 -11.60
C ASP A 109 -2.84 -8.15 -12.71
N ASP A 110 -2.81 -8.73 -13.91
CA ASP A 110 -2.09 -8.18 -15.08
C ASP A 110 -2.59 -6.80 -15.53
N LYS A 111 -3.73 -6.36 -15.05
CA LYS A 111 -4.31 -5.06 -15.41
C LYS A 111 -3.70 -3.89 -14.65
N ARG A 112 -2.86 -4.18 -13.67
CA ARG A 112 -2.33 -3.18 -12.76
C ARG A 112 -0.82 -3.08 -12.90
N THR A 113 -0.31 -1.85 -12.84
CA THR A 113 1.11 -1.58 -12.75
C THR A 113 1.46 -1.37 -11.28
N VAL A 114 2.46 -2.09 -10.78
CA VAL A 114 2.92 -1.98 -9.40
C VAL A 114 4.38 -1.56 -9.39
N ILE A 115 4.68 -0.50 -8.65
CA ILE A 115 6.04 -0.01 -8.45
C ILE A 115 6.40 -0.21 -6.98
N ILE A 116 7.45 -0.98 -6.71
CA ILE A 116 7.90 -1.28 -5.34
C ILE A 116 9.27 -0.68 -5.12
N VAL A 117 9.41 0.09 -4.05
CA VAL A 117 10.70 0.64 -3.60
C VAL A 117 11.10 -0.12 -2.35
N SER A 118 12.20 -0.88 -2.41
CA SER A 118 12.60 -1.73 -1.29
C SER A 118 14.11 -2.02 -1.32
N HIS A 119 14.66 -2.30 -0.14
CA HIS A 119 16.01 -2.84 0.02
C HIS A 119 15.96 -4.35 0.31
N SER A 120 14.77 -4.92 0.45
CA SER A 120 14.59 -6.34 0.76
C SER A 120 14.72 -7.21 -0.49
N ILE A 121 15.85 -7.84 -0.67
CA ILE A 121 16.12 -8.74 -1.79
C ILE A 121 15.11 -9.88 -1.88
N PRO A 122 14.75 -10.57 -0.79
CA PRO A 122 13.72 -11.62 -0.86
C PRO A 122 12.37 -11.11 -1.37
N THR A 123 11.95 -9.93 -0.91
CA THR A 123 10.69 -9.32 -1.36
C THR A 123 10.72 -9.00 -2.86
N LEU A 124 11.82 -8.42 -3.33
CA LEU A 124 11.98 -8.08 -4.75
C LEU A 124 11.99 -9.32 -5.62
N LYS A 125 12.66 -10.40 -5.18
CA LYS A 125 12.68 -11.67 -5.91
C LYS A 125 11.29 -12.28 -6.04
N GLU A 126 10.50 -12.21 -4.98
CA GLU A 126 9.17 -12.81 -4.95
C GLU A 126 8.13 -12.01 -5.73
N LEU A 127 8.19 -10.68 -5.64
CA LEU A 127 7.11 -9.82 -6.11
C LEU A 127 7.37 -9.12 -7.44
N CYS A 128 8.63 -8.96 -7.84
CA CYS A 128 8.98 -8.12 -9.00
C CYS A 128 9.37 -8.95 -10.22
N ASP A 129 8.86 -8.55 -11.38
CA ASP A 129 9.25 -9.10 -12.68
C ASP A 129 10.55 -8.45 -13.15
N GLU A 130 10.62 -7.12 -13.02
CA GLU A 130 11.78 -6.34 -13.40
C GLU A 130 12.28 -5.51 -12.22
N VAL A 131 13.58 -5.26 -12.19
CA VAL A 131 14.23 -4.47 -11.14
C VAL A 131 15.06 -3.37 -11.79
N LEU A 132 14.88 -2.16 -11.26
CA LEU A 132 15.68 -0.99 -11.61
C LEU A 132 16.61 -0.67 -10.45
N TRP A 133 17.92 -0.72 -10.68
CA TRP A 133 18.91 -0.38 -9.67
C TRP A 133 19.39 1.05 -9.89
N LEU A 134 19.11 1.90 -8.92
CA LEU A 134 19.56 3.31 -8.91
C LEU A 134 20.74 3.47 -7.96
N HIS A 135 21.73 4.23 -8.39
CA HIS A 135 22.89 4.57 -7.57
C HIS A 135 23.34 5.99 -7.91
N GLU A 136 23.44 6.82 -6.87
CA GLU A 136 23.86 8.23 -6.99
C GLU A 136 23.08 9.01 -8.07
N GLY A 137 21.79 8.75 -8.18
CA GLY A 137 20.91 9.44 -9.13
C GLY A 137 20.96 8.91 -10.56
N GLU A 138 21.71 7.85 -10.81
CA GLU A 138 21.83 7.23 -12.13
C GLU A 138 21.30 5.80 -12.14
N ILE A 139 20.83 5.38 -13.31
CA ILE A 139 20.42 3.98 -13.53
C ILE A 139 21.70 3.16 -13.72
N LYS A 140 21.97 2.29 -12.76
CA LYS A 140 23.11 1.40 -12.80
C LYS A 140 22.82 0.13 -13.58
N MET A 141 21.62 -0.41 -13.42
CA MET A 141 21.18 -1.61 -14.11
C MET A 141 19.66 -1.68 -14.18
N LEU A 142 19.15 -2.23 -15.27
CA LEU A 142 17.73 -2.52 -15.45
C LEU A 142 17.60 -3.88 -16.12
N GLY A 143 16.80 -4.76 -15.53
CA GLY A 143 16.57 -6.10 -16.07
C GLY A 143 15.68 -6.92 -15.18
N THR A 144 15.64 -8.22 -15.39
CA THR A 144 14.87 -9.12 -14.54
C THR A 144 15.46 -9.15 -13.13
N ALA A 145 14.65 -9.59 -12.16
CA ALA A 145 15.13 -9.77 -10.79
C ALA A 145 16.33 -10.72 -10.74
N GLU A 146 16.31 -11.78 -11.54
CA GLU A 146 17.38 -12.76 -11.61
C GLU A 146 18.69 -12.19 -12.15
N GLU A 147 18.61 -11.22 -13.06
CA GLU A 147 19.78 -10.56 -13.63
C GLU A 147 20.35 -9.48 -12.70
N VAL A 148 19.50 -8.66 -12.11
CA VAL A 148 19.91 -7.45 -11.38
C VAL A 148 20.26 -7.73 -9.91
N LEU A 149 19.47 -8.53 -9.20
CA LEU A 149 19.63 -8.69 -7.77
C LEU A 149 20.97 -9.32 -7.34
N PRO A 150 21.52 -10.33 -8.04
CA PRO A 150 22.84 -10.84 -7.68
C PRO A 150 23.94 -9.78 -7.80
N GLU A 151 23.89 -8.95 -8.83
CA GLU A 151 24.85 -7.87 -9.03
C GLU A 151 24.72 -6.79 -7.96
N TYR A 152 23.48 -6.45 -7.61
CA TYR A 152 23.19 -5.50 -6.53
C TYR A 152 23.71 -6.04 -5.19
N GLU A 153 23.44 -7.30 -4.88
CA GLU A 153 23.86 -7.95 -3.64
C GLU A 153 25.37 -7.95 -3.49
N GLU A 154 26.08 -8.27 -4.58
CA GLU A 154 27.55 -8.26 -4.60
C GLU A 154 28.10 -6.85 -4.37
N PHE A 155 27.49 -5.85 -5.01
CA PHE A 155 27.87 -4.44 -4.85
C PHE A 155 27.70 -3.96 -3.41
N MET A 156 26.65 -4.42 -2.71
CA MET A 156 26.32 -4.01 -1.35
C MET A 156 27.12 -4.74 -0.27
N LYS A 157 27.93 -5.71 -0.61
CA LYS A 157 28.89 -6.32 0.31
C LYS A 157 30.03 -5.34 0.55
#